data_de00d0d112c410c478b758f4e1e75077
#
_entry.id   de00d0d112c410c478b758f4e1e75077
#
_cell.length_a   1.000
_cell.length_b   1.000
_cell.length_c   1.000
_cell.angle_alpha   90.00
_cell.angle_beta   90.00
_cell.angle_gamma   90.00
#
_symmetry.space_group_name_H-M   'P 1'
#
loop_
_entity.id
_entity.type
_entity.pdbx_description
1 polymer ?
#
loop_
_entity_poly.entity_id
_entity_poly.type
_entity_poly.pdbx_seq_one_letter_code
_entity_poly.pdbx_strand_id
1 'polypeptide(L)'
;MFLPDRFVKGTCPKCGAKDQYGDNCEVCGATYSPTELKDAYSVVSGAKPVLKESLHYFFDLPKAKDFLHDYIKNSGVIQTEMANKLEEWFTQGLKPWDISRDSPYFGFKIPGTEDKYFYVWMDAPMGYLASLKNLCEKTGDNYDDFVKEGSEIEMDHFIGKDILYFHSLFWPATLKAAQMRLPSHIYVHGYVTVNGAKMSKSKGTFIKAKTFLKFLKPETLRYYFASKMNSSAVDIDLSLDDFMAKVNSDIVGKVVNLASRTAGFIAKRFDGKLSSAPYNAEILKKAASIREDVIKGYESRNYAEAIRTIMALADEANRYIDAEAPWVIAKQEGQEDKLQKVCSDGINLFRALITYLQPVLPEVAAHAEEFLNTKLDFFTLDNPLVDHQINKFKPLFNRIEKTQIDAMIETSKEDLKQAQAQTKKTDEKKADDRIEPLAPEITIDDFAKIDLRVGTIVEAEEVKEARKLLKLKVDIGFETRQVFAGLKQAYPDAKSLIGRKVVLVANLKPRQMKFGLSEGMVTAAGPGATEVFLLSVDSGAQNGDRIH
;
A
#
# COMPACT_ATOMS: atom_id res chain seq x y z
N MET A 1 -6.84 11.19 -24.76
CA MET A 1 -6.93 10.77 -23.33
C MET A 1 -6.43 11.92 -22.48
N PHE A 2 -7.16 12.31 -21.44
CA PHE A 2 -6.64 13.23 -20.42
C PHE A 2 -5.62 12.50 -19.56
N LEU A 3 -4.50 13.15 -19.28
CA LEU A 3 -3.40 12.55 -18.50
C LEU A 3 -3.53 12.99 -17.03
N PRO A 4 -3.74 12.06 -16.08
CA PRO A 4 -3.58 12.34 -14.66
C PRO A 4 -2.15 12.82 -14.34
N ASP A 5 -1.99 13.57 -13.26
CA ASP A 5 -0.74 14.21 -12.84
C ASP A 5 0.46 13.25 -12.82
N ARG A 6 0.26 12.02 -12.34
CA ARG A 6 1.27 10.95 -12.30
C ARG A 6 1.67 10.37 -13.67
N PHE A 7 0.95 10.71 -14.73
CA PHE A 7 1.27 10.30 -16.10
C PHE A 7 1.91 11.40 -16.92
N VAL A 8 2.19 12.55 -16.31
CA VAL A 8 2.96 13.64 -16.89
C VAL A 8 4.26 13.80 -16.11
N LYS A 9 5.37 13.89 -16.78
CA LYS A 9 6.67 14.25 -16.21
C LYS A 9 7.29 15.40 -17.00
N GLY A 10 8.18 16.13 -16.32
CA GLY A 10 8.89 17.24 -16.95
C GLY A 10 9.89 17.86 -16.01
N THR A 11 10.37 19.03 -16.36
CA THR A 11 11.31 19.80 -15.56
C THR A 11 10.56 20.71 -14.60
N CYS A 12 10.90 20.65 -13.31
CA CYS A 12 10.30 21.47 -12.26
C CYS A 12 10.40 22.97 -12.61
N PRO A 13 9.30 23.72 -12.57
CA PRO A 13 9.33 25.15 -12.90
C PRO A 13 10.10 25.99 -11.88
N LYS A 14 10.22 25.52 -10.61
CA LYS A 14 10.88 26.26 -9.52
C LYS A 14 12.38 25.97 -9.40
N CYS A 15 12.79 24.71 -9.35
CA CYS A 15 14.20 24.35 -9.10
C CYS A 15 14.93 23.78 -10.33
N GLY A 16 14.25 23.54 -11.46
CA GLY A 16 14.89 22.99 -12.66
C GLY A 16 15.22 21.50 -12.62
N ALA A 17 14.80 20.78 -11.58
CA ALA A 17 15.01 19.33 -11.50
C ALA A 17 14.21 18.62 -12.60
N LYS A 18 14.90 17.71 -13.35
CA LYS A 18 14.29 16.94 -14.44
C LYS A 18 13.45 15.78 -13.90
N ASP A 19 12.58 15.24 -14.75
CA ASP A 19 11.78 14.02 -14.52
C ASP A 19 10.86 14.09 -13.29
N GLN A 20 10.39 15.29 -12.94
CA GLN A 20 9.43 15.48 -11.84
C GLN A 20 8.00 15.23 -12.32
N TYR A 21 7.16 14.69 -11.42
CA TYR A 21 5.74 14.44 -11.71
C TYR A 21 4.91 15.72 -11.82
N GLY A 22 3.70 15.60 -12.39
CA GLY A 22 2.85 16.73 -12.74
C GLY A 22 2.25 17.53 -11.59
N ASP A 23 2.34 17.05 -10.36
CA ASP A 23 1.72 17.64 -9.17
C ASP A 23 2.74 18.21 -8.16
N ASN A 24 3.95 17.62 -8.09
CA ASN A 24 4.95 18.02 -7.12
C ASN A 24 6.39 17.72 -7.56
N CYS A 25 7.33 18.42 -6.96
CA CYS A 25 8.75 18.18 -7.14
C CYS A 25 9.32 17.36 -5.97
N GLU A 26 9.83 16.16 -6.26
CA GLU A 26 10.46 15.31 -5.23
C GLU A 26 11.78 15.91 -4.68
N VAL A 27 12.40 16.86 -5.40
CA VAL A 27 13.68 17.47 -5.02
C VAL A 27 13.49 18.68 -4.12
N CYS A 28 12.58 19.62 -4.48
CA CYS A 28 12.40 20.86 -3.70
C CYS A 28 11.06 20.93 -2.96
N GLY A 29 10.20 19.93 -3.08
CA GLY A 29 8.90 19.87 -2.42
C GLY A 29 7.85 20.85 -2.96
N ALA A 30 8.14 21.54 -4.08
CA ALA A 30 7.21 22.49 -4.66
C ALA A 30 6.02 21.80 -5.31
N THR A 31 4.83 22.34 -5.12
CA THR A 31 3.61 21.95 -5.80
C THR A 31 3.33 22.88 -6.99
N TYR A 32 2.78 22.33 -8.07
CA TYR A 32 2.45 23.04 -9.30
C TYR A 32 1.41 22.25 -10.11
N SER A 33 0.80 22.91 -11.10
CA SER A 33 -0.04 22.20 -12.07
C SER A 33 0.82 21.46 -13.11
N PRO A 34 0.37 20.34 -13.67
CA PRO A 34 1.04 19.66 -14.77
C PRO A 34 1.35 20.57 -15.96
N THR A 35 0.54 21.61 -16.14
CA THR A 35 0.70 22.62 -17.20
C THR A 35 1.87 23.57 -16.99
N GLU A 36 2.41 23.66 -15.77
CA GLU A 36 3.55 24.51 -15.42
C GLU A 36 4.90 23.82 -15.63
N LEU A 37 4.89 22.48 -15.80
CA LEU A 37 6.11 21.73 -16.07
C LEU A 37 6.74 22.17 -17.40
N LYS A 38 8.04 22.39 -17.38
CA LYS A 38 8.82 22.62 -18.58
C LYS A 38 9.17 21.27 -19.24
N ASP A 39 9.19 21.24 -20.57
CA ASP A 39 9.49 20.03 -21.35
C ASP A 39 8.66 18.82 -20.91
N ALA A 40 7.37 19.05 -20.67
CA ALA A 40 6.46 17.99 -20.21
C ALA A 40 6.30 16.89 -21.28
N TYR A 41 6.28 15.65 -20.81
CA TYR A 41 6.03 14.47 -21.63
C TYR A 41 5.12 13.46 -20.92
N SER A 42 4.38 12.68 -21.71
CA SER A 42 3.56 11.57 -21.22
C SER A 42 4.44 10.39 -20.80
N VAL A 43 4.30 9.91 -19.58
CA VAL A 43 5.00 8.70 -19.11
C VAL A 43 4.52 7.44 -19.85
N VAL A 44 3.30 7.48 -20.39
CA VAL A 44 2.68 6.34 -21.09
C VAL A 44 3.18 6.22 -22.54
N SER A 45 3.32 7.35 -23.25
CA SER A 45 3.60 7.35 -24.70
C SER A 45 4.87 8.09 -25.09
N GLY A 46 5.53 8.80 -24.17
CA GLY A 46 6.64 9.70 -24.48
C GLY A 46 6.26 10.97 -25.24
N ALA A 47 5.02 11.07 -25.70
CA ALA A 47 4.55 12.21 -26.49
C ALA A 47 4.43 13.49 -25.64
N LYS A 48 4.61 14.65 -26.30
CA LYS A 48 4.37 15.96 -25.65
C LYS A 48 2.87 16.16 -25.44
N PRO A 49 2.40 16.42 -24.20
CA PRO A 49 0.99 16.70 -23.92
C PRO A 49 0.53 18.00 -24.60
N VAL A 50 -0.73 18.02 -25.01
CA VAL A 50 -1.39 19.23 -25.49
C VAL A 50 -2.43 19.70 -24.49
N LEU A 51 -2.59 21.00 -24.34
CA LEU A 51 -3.63 21.58 -23.50
C LEU A 51 -5.00 21.37 -24.13
N LYS A 52 -5.95 20.94 -23.33
CA LYS A 52 -7.35 20.80 -23.73
C LYS A 52 -8.24 21.23 -22.57
N GLU A 53 -9.24 22.02 -22.85
CA GLU A 53 -10.24 22.43 -21.86
C GLU A 53 -11.17 21.26 -21.53
N SER A 54 -11.55 21.17 -20.25
CA SER A 54 -12.53 20.24 -19.75
C SER A 54 -13.38 20.91 -18.66
N LEU A 55 -14.66 20.52 -18.59
CA LEU A 55 -15.55 20.95 -17.51
C LEU A 55 -15.18 20.18 -16.23
N HIS A 56 -14.96 20.91 -15.13
CA HIS A 56 -14.67 20.32 -13.83
C HIS A 56 -15.67 20.76 -12.77
N TYR A 57 -15.88 19.90 -11.78
CA TYR A 57 -16.70 20.17 -10.60
C TYR A 57 -15.79 20.45 -9.41
N PHE A 58 -16.13 21.51 -8.67
CA PHE A 58 -15.35 21.95 -7.53
C PHE A 58 -16.20 21.93 -6.28
N PHE A 59 -15.62 21.44 -5.18
CA PHE A 59 -16.14 21.69 -3.85
C PHE A 59 -15.71 23.09 -3.40
N ASP A 60 -16.66 23.92 -2.98
CA ASP A 60 -16.41 25.33 -2.59
C ASP A 60 -15.80 25.39 -1.17
N LEU A 61 -14.54 24.94 -1.06
CA LEU A 61 -13.81 24.89 0.20
C LEU A 61 -13.68 26.28 0.88
N PRO A 62 -13.55 27.42 0.16
CA PRO A 62 -13.54 28.75 0.76
C PRO A 62 -14.71 29.04 1.68
N LYS A 63 -15.91 28.52 1.39
CA LYS A 63 -17.09 28.68 2.26
C LYS A 63 -16.94 28.03 3.63
N ALA A 64 -16.07 27.05 3.77
CA ALA A 64 -15.80 26.37 5.03
C ALA A 64 -14.64 27.01 5.83
N LYS A 65 -14.05 28.13 5.35
CA LYS A 65 -12.82 28.72 5.91
C LYS A 65 -12.91 28.96 7.41
N ASP A 66 -13.91 29.70 7.85
CA ASP A 66 -14.03 30.11 9.26
C ASP A 66 -14.25 28.90 10.18
N PHE A 67 -15.11 27.98 9.75
CA PHE A 67 -15.33 26.72 10.45
C PHE A 67 -14.04 25.90 10.55
N LEU A 68 -13.31 25.71 9.44
CA LEU A 68 -12.08 24.91 9.42
C LEU A 68 -10.98 25.55 10.26
N HIS A 69 -10.86 26.87 10.21
CA HIS A 69 -9.86 27.59 11.00
C HIS A 69 -10.13 27.43 12.51
N ASP A 70 -11.39 27.60 12.95
CA ASP A 70 -11.77 27.40 14.35
C ASP A 70 -11.56 25.94 14.78
N TYR A 71 -12.00 24.97 13.97
CA TYR A 71 -11.83 23.55 14.23
C TYR A 71 -10.37 23.14 14.39
N ILE A 72 -9.46 23.67 13.57
CA ILE A 72 -8.03 23.30 13.60
C ILE A 72 -7.29 24.01 14.74
N LYS A 73 -7.59 25.28 14.99
CA LYS A 73 -6.83 26.12 15.94
C LYS A 73 -7.31 26.02 17.37
N ASN A 74 -8.62 25.90 17.57
CA ASN A 74 -9.23 26.11 18.89
C ASN A 74 -9.77 24.81 19.52
N SER A 75 -10.03 23.76 18.74
CA SER A 75 -10.62 22.53 19.28
C SER A 75 -9.59 21.54 19.89
N GLY A 76 -8.29 21.71 19.61
CA GLY A 76 -7.27 20.76 20.02
C GLY A 76 -7.26 19.46 19.18
N VAL A 77 -7.98 19.43 18.07
CA VAL A 77 -8.14 18.24 17.21
C VAL A 77 -6.82 17.72 16.63
N ILE A 78 -5.82 18.58 16.48
CA ILE A 78 -4.55 18.26 15.83
C ILE A 78 -3.37 18.83 16.63
N GLN A 79 -2.18 18.23 16.45
CA GLN A 79 -0.96 18.74 17.10
C GLN A 79 -0.70 20.21 16.72
N THR A 80 -0.27 21.03 17.68
CA THR A 80 0.00 22.46 17.50
C THR A 80 0.96 22.74 16.34
N GLU A 81 1.98 21.93 16.16
CA GLU A 81 2.93 22.03 15.05
C GLU A 81 2.22 21.90 13.69
N MET A 82 1.31 20.95 13.58
CA MET A 82 0.54 20.72 12.34
C MET A 82 -0.51 21.82 12.12
N ALA A 83 -1.18 22.28 13.18
CA ALA A 83 -2.08 23.42 13.12
C ALA A 83 -1.37 24.69 12.61
N ASN A 84 -0.14 24.94 13.08
CA ASN A 84 0.68 26.06 12.62
C ASN A 84 1.09 25.92 11.15
N LYS A 85 1.39 24.72 10.70
CA LYS A 85 1.69 24.46 9.28
C LYS A 85 0.46 24.70 8.39
N LEU A 86 -0.73 24.35 8.83
CA LEU A 86 -1.98 24.59 8.10
C LEU A 86 -2.34 26.09 8.02
N GLU A 87 -1.82 26.95 8.91
CA GLU A 87 -2.05 28.39 8.87
C GLU A 87 -1.60 29.04 7.56
N GLU A 88 -0.58 28.49 6.92
CA GLU A 88 -0.12 28.94 5.61
C GLU A 88 -1.24 28.90 4.55
N TRP A 89 -2.08 27.86 4.60
CA TRP A 89 -3.21 27.70 3.67
C TRP A 89 -4.32 28.73 3.93
N PHE A 90 -4.61 29.03 5.19
CA PHE A 90 -5.58 30.06 5.56
C PHE A 90 -5.11 31.45 5.17
N THR A 91 -3.81 31.73 5.34
CA THR A 91 -3.18 33.02 4.99
C THR A 91 -3.14 33.24 3.49
N GLN A 92 -2.81 32.19 2.70
CA GLN A 92 -2.81 32.24 1.24
C GLN A 92 -4.23 32.26 0.63
N GLY A 93 -5.25 31.93 1.43
CA GLY A 93 -6.64 31.77 1.04
C GLY A 93 -6.93 30.37 0.48
N LEU A 94 -7.93 29.72 1.06
CA LEU A 94 -8.40 28.43 0.57
C LEU A 94 -8.94 28.59 -0.85
N LYS A 95 -8.64 27.62 -1.72
CA LYS A 95 -9.13 27.57 -3.11
C LYS A 95 -10.21 26.52 -3.24
N PRO A 96 -11.15 26.67 -4.20
CA PRO A 96 -12.07 25.60 -4.54
C PRO A 96 -11.32 24.31 -4.86
N TRP A 97 -11.82 23.20 -4.35
CA TRP A 97 -11.18 21.90 -4.51
C TRP A 97 -11.78 21.15 -5.70
N ASP A 98 -10.96 20.85 -6.72
CA ASP A 98 -11.37 20.05 -7.87
C ASP A 98 -11.62 18.59 -7.49
N ILE A 99 -12.88 18.20 -7.52
CA ILE A 99 -13.37 16.86 -7.13
C ILE A 99 -13.68 15.96 -8.32
N SER A 100 -13.39 16.39 -9.55
CA SER A 100 -13.72 15.62 -10.76
C SER A 100 -12.47 15.20 -11.55
N ARG A 101 -12.59 14.09 -12.26
CA ARG A 101 -11.59 13.59 -13.19
C ARG A 101 -12.24 13.11 -14.48
N ASP A 102 -11.55 13.30 -15.59
CA ASP A 102 -11.98 12.84 -16.91
C ASP A 102 -11.68 11.36 -17.15
N SER A 103 -12.48 10.72 -18.00
CA SER A 103 -12.22 9.37 -18.49
C SER A 103 -10.91 9.30 -19.32
N PRO A 104 -10.13 8.20 -19.24
CA PRO A 104 -10.34 7.01 -18.40
C PRO A 104 -9.78 7.22 -16.99
N TYR A 105 -10.62 7.11 -15.99
CA TYR A 105 -10.24 7.23 -14.59
C TYR A 105 -10.89 6.10 -13.78
N PHE A 106 -10.15 5.45 -12.89
CA PHE A 106 -10.70 4.45 -11.99
C PHE A 106 -11.28 5.15 -10.76
N GLY A 107 -12.59 5.10 -10.59
CA GLY A 107 -13.30 5.74 -9.49
C GLY A 107 -14.82 5.66 -9.68
N PHE A 108 -15.56 6.25 -8.77
CA PHE A 108 -17.02 6.34 -8.87
C PHE A 108 -17.41 7.45 -9.83
N LYS A 109 -18.35 7.16 -10.71
CA LYS A 109 -18.90 8.13 -11.64
C LYS A 109 -19.72 9.19 -10.91
N ILE A 110 -19.54 10.47 -11.26
CA ILE A 110 -20.33 11.57 -10.70
C ILE A 110 -21.77 11.46 -11.24
N PRO A 111 -22.79 11.36 -10.40
CA PRO A 111 -24.17 11.28 -10.82
C PRO A 111 -24.57 12.45 -11.74
N GLY A 112 -25.35 12.17 -12.79
CA GLY A 112 -25.80 13.18 -13.75
C GLY A 112 -24.73 13.61 -14.77
N THR A 113 -23.58 12.95 -14.84
CA THR A 113 -22.53 13.21 -15.83
C THR A 113 -22.31 12.00 -16.72
N GLU A 114 -21.78 12.22 -17.94
CA GLU A 114 -21.48 11.12 -18.88
C GLU A 114 -20.10 10.50 -18.59
N ASP A 115 -19.04 11.32 -18.47
CA ASP A 115 -17.63 10.88 -18.41
C ASP A 115 -16.83 11.55 -17.28
N LYS A 116 -17.47 11.85 -16.15
CA LYS A 116 -16.80 12.44 -14.99
C LYS A 116 -16.82 11.48 -13.81
N TYR A 117 -15.70 11.40 -13.14
CA TYR A 117 -15.45 10.53 -11.99
C TYR A 117 -15.03 11.37 -10.79
N PHE A 118 -15.40 10.91 -9.59
CA PHE A 118 -14.90 11.55 -8.38
C PHE A 118 -13.38 11.39 -8.27
N TYR A 119 -12.73 12.47 -7.87
CA TYR A 119 -11.33 12.43 -7.48
C TYR A 119 -11.15 11.54 -6.26
N VAL A 120 -10.06 10.75 -6.24
CA VAL A 120 -9.80 9.72 -5.22
C VAL A 120 -9.97 10.22 -3.78
N TRP A 121 -9.61 11.46 -3.47
CA TRP A 121 -9.77 12.01 -2.12
C TRP A 121 -11.19 12.46 -1.79
N MET A 122 -12.11 12.43 -2.72
CA MET A 122 -13.54 12.60 -2.47
C MET A 122 -14.21 11.26 -2.12
N ASP A 123 -13.74 10.14 -2.68
CA ASP A 123 -14.31 8.82 -2.46
C ASP A 123 -13.53 7.95 -1.47
N ALA A 124 -12.20 8.03 -1.41
CA ALA A 124 -11.38 7.18 -0.56
C ALA A 124 -11.71 7.28 0.95
N PRO A 125 -11.96 8.49 1.53
CA PRO A 125 -12.35 8.59 2.94
C PRO A 125 -13.69 7.92 3.26
N MET A 126 -14.58 7.73 2.25
CA MET A 126 -15.82 6.96 2.43
C MET A 126 -15.53 5.50 2.81
N GLY A 127 -14.33 5.00 2.50
CA GLY A 127 -13.85 3.69 2.93
C GLY A 127 -13.81 3.53 4.45
N TYR A 128 -13.55 4.60 5.21
CA TYR A 128 -13.58 4.58 6.67
C TYR A 128 -15.00 4.33 7.17
N LEU A 129 -15.97 5.04 6.61
CA LEU A 129 -17.39 4.90 6.96
C LEU A 129 -17.93 3.52 6.53
N ALA A 130 -17.57 3.05 5.34
CA ALA A 130 -17.95 1.73 4.84
C ALA A 130 -17.37 0.60 5.70
N SER A 131 -16.12 0.74 6.14
CA SER A 131 -15.45 -0.22 7.04
C SER A 131 -16.14 -0.25 8.42
N LEU A 132 -16.45 0.91 8.97
CA LEU A 132 -17.20 1.02 10.23
C LEU A 132 -18.59 0.41 10.11
N LYS A 133 -19.32 0.70 9.01
CA LYS A 133 -20.64 0.11 8.77
C LYS A 133 -20.58 -1.43 8.73
N ASN A 134 -19.60 -1.98 8.01
CA ASN A 134 -19.38 -3.43 7.96
C ASN A 134 -19.03 -4.01 9.34
N LEU A 135 -18.30 -3.27 10.18
CA LEU A 135 -18.05 -3.68 11.57
C LEU A 135 -19.35 -3.73 12.36
N CYS A 136 -20.14 -2.64 12.35
CA CYS A 136 -21.41 -2.56 13.06
C CYS A 136 -22.39 -3.68 12.65
N GLU A 137 -22.46 -4.00 11.35
CA GLU A 137 -23.24 -5.12 10.84
C GLU A 137 -22.81 -6.48 11.41
N LYS A 138 -21.52 -6.65 11.70
CA LYS A 138 -20.96 -7.90 12.30
C LYS A 138 -21.12 -7.96 13.80
N THR A 139 -21.03 -6.83 14.50
CA THR A 139 -21.08 -6.76 15.97
C THR A 139 -22.49 -6.54 16.50
N GLY A 140 -23.43 -6.06 15.65
CA GLY A 140 -24.77 -5.68 16.05
C GLY A 140 -24.87 -4.25 16.61
N ASP A 141 -23.80 -3.46 16.50
CA ASP A 141 -23.79 -2.07 16.93
C ASP A 141 -24.59 -1.19 15.98
N ASN A 142 -25.15 -0.09 16.50
CA ASN A 142 -25.86 0.87 15.66
C ASN A 142 -24.88 1.84 15.01
N TYR A 143 -24.75 1.76 13.68
CA TYR A 143 -23.85 2.62 12.90
C TYR A 143 -24.09 4.13 13.11
N ASP A 144 -25.37 4.55 13.23
CA ASP A 144 -25.71 5.96 13.38
C ASP A 144 -25.16 6.56 14.67
N ASP A 145 -24.99 5.76 15.73
CA ASP A 145 -24.40 6.24 16.99
C ASP A 145 -22.94 6.67 16.84
N PHE A 146 -22.24 6.12 15.85
CA PHE A 146 -20.86 6.49 15.56
C PHE A 146 -20.73 7.70 14.65
N VAL A 147 -21.64 7.92 13.69
CA VAL A 147 -21.45 8.88 12.60
C VAL A 147 -22.36 10.11 12.66
N LYS A 148 -23.41 10.11 13.48
CA LYS A 148 -24.32 11.24 13.61
C LYS A 148 -23.61 12.47 14.17
N GLU A 149 -24.01 13.65 13.75
CA GLU A 149 -23.57 14.93 14.36
C GLU A 149 -23.89 14.93 15.86
N GLY A 150 -22.91 15.37 16.69
CA GLY A 150 -23.07 15.38 18.15
C GLY A 150 -22.88 14.03 18.85
N SER A 151 -22.39 13.00 18.16
CA SER A 151 -21.98 11.74 18.81
C SER A 151 -20.87 11.98 19.84
N GLU A 152 -20.97 11.36 21.01
CA GLU A 152 -19.96 11.39 22.08
C GLU A 152 -18.85 10.34 21.90
N ILE A 153 -19.02 9.38 20.96
CA ILE A 153 -18.03 8.36 20.66
C ILE A 153 -16.83 9.02 19.95
N GLU A 154 -15.63 8.85 20.46
CA GLU A 154 -14.44 9.43 19.83
C GLU A 154 -14.15 8.79 18.46
N MET A 155 -13.72 9.62 17.51
CA MET A 155 -13.26 9.21 16.18
C MET A 155 -11.85 9.76 15.97
N ASP A 156 -10.87 8.91 16.07
CA ASP A 156 -9.46 9.28 15.94
C ASP A 156 -8.90 8.87 14.59
N HIS A 157 -8.26 9.80 13.91
CA HIS A 157 -7.51 9.55 12.68
C HIS A 157 -6.01 9.53 12.94
N PHE A 158 -5.33 8.42 12.60
CA PHE A 158 -3.88 8.32 12.60
C PHE A 158 -3.39 8.38 11.15
N ILE A 159 -2.65 9.41 10.79
CA ILE A 159 -2.29 9.71 9.41
C ILE A 159 -0.81 10.05 9.23
N GLY A 160 -0.27 9.77 8.04
CA GLY A 160 1.02 10.30 7.62
C GLY A 160 0.95 11.79 7.27
N LYS A 161 2.05 12.50 7.42
CA LYS A 161 2.13 13.95 7.13
C LYS A 161 1.87 14.33 5.68
N ASP A 162 1.93 13.38 4.75
CA ASP A 162 1.66 13.56 3.32
C ASP A 162 0.17 13.75 2.99
N ILE A 163 -0.71 13.28 3.86
CA ILE A 163 -2.17 13.38 3.69
C ILE A 163 -2.82 14.36 4.67
N LEU A 164 -2.01 15.24 5.27
CA LEU A 164 -2.44 16.23 6.24
C LEU A 164 -3.60 17.08 5.72
N TYR A 165 -3.48 17.67 4.52
CA TYR A 165 -4.50 18.56 3.95
C TYR A 165 -5.83 17.88 3.74
N PHE A 166 -5.79 16.63 3.26
CA PHE A 166 -7.00 15.86 2.98
C PHE A 166 -7.80 15.55 4.24
N HIS A 167 -7.12 15.26 5.35
CA HIS A 167 -7.77 14.91 6.61
C HIS A 167 -8.09 16.10 7.50
N SER A 168 -7.40 17.23 7.32
CA SER A 168 -7.60 18.42 8.16
C SER A 168 -8.49 19.48 7.52
N LEU A 169 -8.55 19.54 6.18
CA LEU A 169 -9.34 20.54 5.46
C LEU A 169 -10.50 19.89 4.68
N PHE A 170 -10.19 19.00 3.74
CA PHE A 170 -11.19 18.47 2.81
C PHE A 170 -12.17 17.53 3.49
N TRP A 171 -11.69 16.57 4.27
CA TRP A 171 -12.53 15.60 4.96
C TRP A 171 -13.48 16.23 6.00
N PRO A 172 -13.02 17.10 6.92
CA PRO A 172 -13.92 17.79 7.83
C PRO A 172 -14.94 18.68 7.13
N ALA A 173 -14.56 19.39 6.05
CA ALA A 173 -15.49 20.17 5.27
C ALA A 173 -16.57 19.31 4.61
N THR A 174 -16.21 18.15 4.08
CA THR A 174 -17.13 17.19 3.48
C THR A 174 -18.09 16.61 4.54
N LEU A 175 -17.58 16.19 5.69
CA LEU A 175 -18.38 15.67 6.79
C LEU A 175 -19.37 16.71 7.31
N LYS A 176 -18.92 17.96 7.50
CA LYS A 176 -19.79 19.08 7.93
C LYS A 176 -20.90 19.35 6.92
N ALA A 177 -20.57 19.34 5.62
CA ALA A 177 -21.57 19.52 4.58
C ALA A 177 -22.58 18.36 4.54
N ALA A 178 -22.17 17.15 4.91
CA ALA A 178 -23.01 15.97 5.02
C ALA A 178 -23.78 15.85 6.36
N GLN A 179 -23.62 16.82 7.27
CA GLN A 179 -24.22 16.77 8.63
C GLN A 179 -23.80 15.53 9.42
N MET A 180 -22.55 15.12 9.25
CA MET A 180 -21.93 14.00 9.95
C MET A 180 -20.96 14.51 11.02
N ARG A 181 -20.67 13.66 12.00
CA ARG A 181 -19.68 13.97 13.03
C ARG A 181 -18.29 14.22 12.43
N LEU A 182 -17.54 15.08 13.06
CA LEU A 182 -16.14 15.35 12.72
C LEU A 182 -15.20 14.41 13.49
N PRO A 183 -13.97 14.18 13.02
CA PRO A 183 -12.94 13.53 13.82
C PRO A 183 -12.73 14.23 15.16
N SER A 184 -12.60 13.46 16.24
CA SER A 184 -12.26 13.97 17.57
C SER A 184 -10.80 14.40 17.62
N HIS A 185 -9.93 13.59 17.00
CA HIS A 185 -8.50 13.85 16.89
C HIS A 185 -7.94 13.44 15.53
N ILE A 186 -6.93 14.18 15.08
CA ILE A 186 -6.15 13.87 13.88
C ILE A 186 -4.67 13.81 14.30
N TYR A 187 -4.16 12.61 14.49
CA TYR A 187 -2.79 12.35 14.91
C TYR A 187 -1.89 12.15 13.71
N VAL A 188 -0.99 13.10 13.48
CA VAL A 188 -0.08 13.10 12.34
C VAL A 188 1.27 12.53 12.76
N HIS A 189 1.78 11.58 11.99
CA HIS A 189 3.11 11.00 12.18
C HIS A 189 4.03 11.25 10.96
N GLY A 190 5.33 11.17 11.18
CA GLY A 190 6.36 11.28 10.15
C GLY A 190 6.45 10.04 9.26
N TYR A 191 7.39 10.06 8.33
CA TYR A 191 7.71 8.94 7.46
C TYR A 191 8.63 7.93 8.14
N VAL A 192 8.64 6.71 7.62
CA VAL A 192 9.65 5.69 7.96
C VAL A 192 10.71 5.67 6.87
N THR A 193 11.97 5.86 7.29
CA THR A 193 13.16 5.60 6.46
C THR A 193 13.77 4.26 6.83
N VAL A 194 14.63 3.72 6.00
CA VAL A 194 15.38 2.48 6.27
C VAL A 194 16.85 2.74 6.05
N ASN A 195 17.66 2.61 7.11
CA ASN A 195 19.09 2.93 7.10
C ASN A 195 19.38 4.31 6.47
N GLY A 196 18.64 5.33 6.91
CA GLY A 196 18.77 6.72 6.44
C GLY A 196 18.23 7.02 5.05
N ALA A 197 17.67 6.02 4.35
CA ALA A 197 17.13 6.19 3.01
C ALA A 197 15.60 6.09 3.00
N LYS A 198 14.93 6.95 2.21
CA LYS A 198 13.48 6.86 1.96
C LYS A 198 13.17 5.45 1.41
N MET A 199 12.14 4.80 1.96
CA MET A 199 11.62 3.55 1.42
C MET A 199 11.21 3.74 -0.03
N SER A 200 11.88 3.06 -0.96
CA SER A 200 11.63 3.16 -2.39
C SER A 200 11.70 1.80 -3.06
N LYS A 201 10.66 1.47 -3.80
CA LYS A 201 10.63 0.25 -4.63
C LYS A 201 11.72 0.27 -5.71
N SER A 202 11.99 1.44 -6.31
CA SER A 202 13.00 1.61 -7.34
C SER A 202 14.43 1.50 -6.82
N LYS A 203 14.67 1.89 -5.56
CA LYS A 203 16.00 1.85 -4.91
C LYS A 203 16.26 0.56 -4.12
N GLY A 204 15.32 -0.37 -4.07
CA GLY A 204 15.50 -1.64 -3.36
C GLY A 204 15.51 -1.54 -1.82
N THR A 205 15.12 -0.39 -1.25
CA THR A 205 15.07 -0.15 0.20
C THR A 205 13.70 -0.45 0.81
N PHE A 206 12.79 -1.04 0.03
CA PHE A 206 11.42 -1.31 0.46
C PHE A 206 11.30 -2.72 1.02
N ILE A 207 10.98 -2.84 2.31
CA ILE A 207 10.69 -4.12 2.99
C ILE A 207 9.16 -4.27 3.06
N LYS A 208 8.61 -5.29 2.40
CA LYS A 208 7.18 -5.61 2.50
C LYS A 208 6.87 -6.20 3.89
N ALA A 209 5.74 -5.84 4.49
CA ALA A 209 5.28 -6.45 5.74
C ALA A 209 5.23 -7.99 5.65
N LYS A 210 4.72 -8.53 4.52
CA LYS A 210 4.69 -9.98 4.28
C LYS A 210 6.09 -10.62 4.29
N THR A 211 7.10 -9.94 3.76
CA THR A 211 8.48 -10.43 3.78
C THR A 211 9.07 -10.35 5.17
N PHE A 212 8.84 -9.25 5.89
CA PHE A 212 9.25 -9.11 7.29
C PHE A 212 8.72 -10.27 8.16
N LEU A 213 7.42 -10.58 8.04
CA LEU A 213 6.74 -11.63 8.82
C LEU A 213 7.20 -13.06 8.51
N LYS A 214 7.93 -13.30 7.43
CA LYS A 214 8.55 -14.62 7.16
C LYS A 214 9.76 -14.89 8.07
N PHE A 215 10.44 -13.85 8.53
CA PHE A 215 11.70 -13.97 9.25
C PHE A 215 11.61 -13.53 10.71
N LEU A 216 10.73 -12.59 11.01
CA LEU A 216 10.64 -11.93 12.31
C LEU A 216 9.20 -11.83 12.81
N LYS A 217 9.02 -11.83 14.11
CA LYS A 217 7.72 -11.61 14.74
C LYS A 217 7.30 -10.14 14.61
N PRO A 218 6.00 -9.84 14.39
CA PRO A 218 5.50 -8.46 14.25
C PRO A 218 5.80 -7.60 15.48
N GLU A 219 5.80 -8.19 16.68
CA GLU A 219 6.04 -7.49 17.94
C GLU A 219 7.45 -6.92 18.08
N THR A 220 8.44 -7.48 17.36
CA THR A 220 9.79 -6.92 17.32
C THR A 220 9.77 -5.51 16.72
N LEU A 221 9.03 -5.33 15.63
CA LEU A 221 8.89 -4.04 14.95
C LEU A 221 8.01 -3.08 15.74
N ARG A 222 6.91 -3.59 16.34
CA ARG A 222 6.04 -2.79 17.22
C ARG A 222 6.83 -2.19 18.38
N TYR A 223 7.65 -3.01 19.04
CA TYR A 223 8.50 -2.53 20.14
C TYR A 223 9.51 -1.49 19.69
N TYR A 224 10.19 -1.74 18.59
CA TYR A 224 11.17 -0.79 18.05
C TYR A 224 10.54 0.56 17.77
N PHE A 225 9.42 0.58 17.04
CA PHE A 225 8.71 1.83 16.77
C PHE A 225 8.21 2.50 18.06
N ALA A 226 7.57 1.78 18.96
CA ALA A 226 7.14 2.33 20.24
C ALA A 226 8.32 2.98 20.99
N SER A 227 9.53 2.39 20.93
CA SER A 227 10.72 2.95 21.58
C SER A 227 11.27 4.22 20.94
N LYS A 228 10.81 4.59 19.72
CA LYS A 228 11.26 5.77 18.96
C LYS A 228 10.19 6.83 18.79
N MET A 229 8.91 6.43 18.82
CA MET A 229 7.78 7.32 18.53
C MET A 229 7.45 8.22 19.71
N ASN A 230 7.26 9.49 19.39
CA ASN A 230 6.67 10.50 20.29
C ASN A 230 5.43 11.12 19.64
N SER A 231 4.84 12.12 20.29
CA SER A 231 3.64 12.83 19.80
C SER A 231 3.89 13.80 18.64
N SER A 232 5.12 13.93 18.13
CA SER A 232 5.45 14.84 17.02
C SER A 232 5.49 14.10 15.67
N ALA A 233 5.43 14.85 14.57
CA ALA A 233 5.46 14.31 13.20
C ALA A 233 6.88 14.13 12.64
N VAL A 234 7.84 13.74 13.49
CA VAL A 234 9.24 13.50 13.10
C VAL A 234 9.37 12.17 12.39
N ASP A 235 10.24 12.13 11.37
CA ASP A 235 10.55 10.90 10.64
C ASP A 235 11.32 9.91 11.52
N ILE A 236 11.03 8.62 11.37
CA ILE A 236 11.67 7.54 12.13
C ILE A 236 12.54 6.74 11.17
N ASP A 237 13.80 6.55 11.53
CA ASP A 237 14.69 5.65 10.81
C ASP A 237 14.65 4.24 11.39
N LEU A 238 14.33 3.26 10.55
CA LEU A 238 14.51 1.85 10.83
C LEU A 238 15.96 1.46 10.49
N SER A 239 16.89 1.78 11.40
CA SER A 239 18.22 1.22 11.37
C SER A 239 18.16 -0.25 11.78
N LEU A 240 18.47 -1.18 10.89
CA LEU A 240 18.33 -2.61 11.14
C LEU A 240 19.30 -3.12 12.22
N ASP A 241 20.48 -2.53 12.33
CA ASP A 241 21.44 -2.87 13.38
C ASP A 241 20.97 -2.38 14.76
N ASP A 242 20.49 -1.12 14.86
CA ASP A 242 19.89 -0.57 16.08
C ASP A 242 18.61 -1.32 16.47
N PHE A 243 17.78 -1.68 15.50
CA PHE A 243 16.59 -2.51 15.70
C PHE A 243 16.94 -3.85 16.36
N MET A 244 17.89 -4.58 15.81
CA MET A 244 18.33 -5.87 16.36
C MET A 244 18.92 -5.70 17.75
N ALA A 245 19.83 -4.73 17.94
CA ALA A 245 20.49 -4.47 19.21
C ALA A 245 19.47 -4.11 20.30
N LYS A 246 18.55 -3.20 19.98
CA LYS A 246 17.57 -2.69 20.95
C LYS A 246 16.56 -3.77 21.38
N VAL A 247 15.99 -4.52 20.43
CA VAL A 247 15.05 -5.62 20.76
C VAL A 247 15.76 -6.69 21.59
N ASN A 248 16.97 -7.08 21.20
CA ASN A 248 17.73 -8.10 21.93
C ASN A 248 18.15 -7.65 23.34
N SER A 249 18.56 -6.39 23.49
CA SER A 249 18.93 -5.83 24.79
C SER A 249 17.72 -5.70 25.71
N ASP A 250 16.68 -5.03 25.24
CA ASP A 250 15.57 -4.63 26.12
C ASP A 250 14.61 -5.80 26.39
N ILE A 251 14.11 -6.47 25.35
CA ILE A 251 13.11 -7.53 25.54
C ILE A 251 13.75 -8.81 26.03
N VAL A 252 14.78 -9.31 25.34
CA VAL A 252 15.41 -10.59 25.70
C VAL A 252 16.32 -10.41 26.90
N GLY A 253 17.21 -9.40 26.86
CA GLY A 253 18.26 -9.20 27.86
C GLY A 253 17.75 -8.67 29.19
N LYS A 254 16.66 -7.91 29.24
CA LYS A 254 16.12 -7.33 30.47
C LYS A 254 14.81 -8.00 30.89
N VAL A 255 13.75 -7.92 30.07
CA VAL A 255 12.40 -8.33 30.47
C VAL A 255 12.30 -9.86 30.62
N VAL A 256 12.54 -10.60 29.51
CA VAL A 256 12.40 -12.06 29.49
C VAL A 256 13.46 -12.75 30.40
N ASN A 257 14.66 -12.18 30.41
CA ASN A 257 15.76 -12.69 31.23
C ASN A 257 15.43 -12.70 32.75
N LEU A 258 14.69 -11.68 33.23
CA LEU A 258 14.26 -11.59 34.63
C LEU A 258 13.42 -12.80 35.03
N ALA A 259 12.40 -13.14 34.23
CA ALA A 259 11.58 -14.34 34.45
C ALA A 259 12.42 -15.63 34.33
N SER A 260 13.25 -15.73 33.31
CA SER A 260 14.09 -16.91 33.05
C SER A 260 15.03 -17.25 34.22
N ARG A 261 15.59 -16.22 34.88
CA ARG A 261 16.55 -16.36 35.98
C ARG A 261 15.90 -16.74 37.32
N THR A 262 14.59 -16.50 37.47
CA THR A 262 13.86 -16.70 38.75
C THR A 262 12.88 -17.86 38.67
N ALA A 263 12.16 -18.04 37.56
CA ALA A 263 11.14 -19.07 37.41
C ALA A 263 11.68 -20.50 37.58
N GLY A 264 12.93 -20.74 37.14
CA GLY A 264 13.56 -22.05 37.28
C GLY A 264 13.73 -22.54 38.72
N PHE A 265 13.99 -21.63 39.64
CA PHE A 265 14.08 -21.96 41.08
C PHE A 265 12.70 -22.23 41.67
N ILE A 266 11.72 -21.38 41.37
CA ILE A 266 10.32 -21.56 41.79
C ILE A 266 9.78 -22.92 41.33
N ALA A 267 9.96 -23.26 40.06
CA ALA A 267 9.48 -24.51 39.48
C ALA A 267 10.16 -25.76 40.08
N LYS A 268 11.49 -25.70 40.30
CA LYS A 268 12.27 -26.87 40.69
C LYS A 268 12.28 -27.15 42.20
N ARG A 269 12.18 -26.10 43.03
CA ARG A 269 12.35 -26.22 44.49
C ARG A 269 11.07 -25.96 45.27
N PHE A 270 10.07 -25.32 44.63
CA PHE A 270 8.84 -24.90 45.30
C PHE A 270 7.59 -25.29 44.49
N ASP A 271 7.71 -26.30 43.64
CA ASP A 271 6.60 -26.84 42.82
C ASP A 271 5.77 -25.80 42.08
N GLY A 272 6.42 -24.69 41.67
CA GLY A 272 5.76 -23.58 40.98
C GLY A 272 5.01 -22.62 41.92
N LYS A 273 5.09 -22.77 43.25
CA LYS A 273 4.38 -21.92 44.21
C LYS A 273 5.24 -20.72 44.61
N LEU A 274 4.67 -19.51 44.47
CA LEU A 274 5.27 -18.27 44.96
C LEU A 274 5.20 -18.18 46.50
N SER A 275 6.06 -17.35 47.07
CA SER A 275 6.11 -17.13 48.55
C SER A 275 4.83 -16.49 49.08
N SER A 276 4.57 -16.64 50.37
CA SER A 276 3.44 -16.03 51.08
C SER A 276 3.59 -14.52 51.32
N ALA A 277 4.80 -13.99 51.16
CA ALA A 277 5.09 -12.56 51.29
C ALA A 277 6.31 -12.19 50.46
N PRO A 278 6.41 -10.93 49.96
CA PRO A 278 7.60 -10.44 49.28
C PRO A 278 8.82 -10.38 50.21
N TYR A 279 10.02 -10.51 49.62
CA TYR A 279 11.28 -10.22 50.32
C TYR A 279 11.51 -8.71 50.39
N ASN A 280 11.29 -8.01 49.30
CA ASN A 280 11.42 -6.55 49.20
C ASN A 280 10.11 -5.91 48.67
N ALA A 281 9.23 -5.55 49.60
CA ALA A 281 7.96 -4.92 49.27
C ALA A 281 8.11 -3.53 48.61
N GLU A 282 9.21 -2.80 48.92
CA GLU A 282 9.40 -1.44 48.41
C GLU A 282 9.66 -1.43 46.88
N ILE A 283 10.43 -2.39 46.37
CA ILE A 283 10.67 -2.46 44.91
C ILE A 283 9.39 -2.82 44.16
N LEU A 284 8.51 -3.64 44.75
CA LEU A 284 7.21 -3.97 44.14
C LEU A 284 6.24 -2.79 44.18
N LYS A 285 6.20 -2.01 45.28
CA LYS A 285 5.44 -0.74 45.31
C LYS A 285 5.95 0.24 44.28
N LYS A 286 7.26 0.35 44.15
CA LYS A 286 7.85 1.20 43.10
C LYS A 286 7.47 0.73 41.70
N ALA A 287 7.45 -0.57 41.44
CA ALA A 287 7.00 -1.11 40.16
C ALA A 287 5.55 -0.76 39.87
N ALA A 288 4.67 -0.74 40.87
CA ALA A 288 3.28 -0.30 40.70
C ALA A 288 3.15 1.22 40.54
N SER A 289 4.00 2.02 41.17
CA SER A 289 3.89 3.49 41.21
C SER A 289 4.14 4.19 39.87
N ILE A 290 4.85 3.56 38.93
CA ILE A 290 5.09 4.15 37.58
C ILE A 290 3.87 4.05 36.67
N ARG A 291 2.77 3.41 37.10
CA ARG A 291 1.57 3.15 36.33
C ARG A 291 1.03 4.38 35.62
N GLU A 292 0.82 5.47 36.36
CA GLU A 292 0.24 6.71 35.83
C GLU A 292 1.13 7.35 34.76
N ASP A 293 2.45 7.30 34.95
CA ASP A 293 3.40 7.83 33.96
C ASP A 293 3.37 7.01 32.67
N VAL A 294 3.25 5.67 32.80
CA VAL A 294 3.15 4.77 31.63
C VAL A 294 1.82 4.98 30.89
N ILE A 295 0.69 5.05 31.62
CA ILE A 295 -0.63 5.33 31.03
C ILE A 295 -0.59 6.67 30.29
N LYS A 296 -0.13 7.74 30.96
CA LYS A 296 0.01 9.06 30.36
C LYS A 296 0.88 9.04 29.11
N GLY A 297 1.98 8.31 29.12
CA GLY A 297 2.86 8.15 27.96
C GLY A 297 2.14 7.50 26.77
N TYR A 298 1.33 6.48 27.00
CA TYR A 298 0.53 5.84 25.97
C TYR A 298 -0.59 6.74 25.46
N GLU A 299 -1.39 7.32 26.34
CA GLU A 299 -2.52 8.19 25.98
C GLU A 299 -2.09 9.46 25.24
N SER A 300 -0.95 10.04 25.62
CA SER A 300 -0.38 11.20 24.93
C SER A 300 0.40 10.82 23.65
N ARG A 301 0.46 9.54 23.30
CA ARG A 301 1.25 9.00 22.16
C ARG A 301 2.75 9.28 22.28
N ASN A 302 3.23 9.56 23.46
CA ASN A 302 4.66 9.65 23.76
C ASN A 302 5.22 8.28 24.15
N TYR A 303 5.09 7.34 23.20
CA TYR A 303 5.43 5.94 23.43
C TYR A 303 6.89 5.74 23.86
N ALA A 304 7.81 6.52 23.28
CA ALA A 304 9.23 6.45 23.63
C ALA A 304 9.49 6.79 25.09
N GLU A 305 8.70 7.67 25.69
CA GLU A 305 8.77 7.99 27.14
C GLU A 305 8.25 6.83 27.98
N ALA A 306 7.07 6.30 27.63
CA ALA A 306 6.52 5.12 28.30
C ALA A 306 7.52 3.96 28.30
N ILE A 307 8.12 3.65 27.13
CA ILE A 307 9.13 2.59 27.01
C ILE A 307 10.38 2.89 27.84
N ARG A 308 10.87 4.13 27.88
CA ARG A 308 12.01 4.52 28.72
C ARG A 308 11.71 4.29 30.22
N THR A 309 10.52 4.68 30.68
CA THR A 309 10.07 4.48 32.06
C THR A 309 10.01 3.01 32.40
N ILE A 310 9.44 2.17 31.53
CA ILE A 310 9.38 0.71 31.70
C ILE A 310 10.78 0.10 31.72
N MET A 311 11.68 0.51 30.83
CA MET A 311 13.04 -0.02 30.75
C MET A 311 13.89 0.42 31.95
N ALA A 312 13.66 1.60 32.52
CA ALA A 312 14.32 2.03 33.77
C ALA A 312 13.91 1.11 34.93
N LEU A 313 12.64 0.74 35.03
CA LEU A 313 12.17 -0.27 36.00
C LEU A 313 12.81 -1.65 35.74
N ALA A 314 12.93 -2.05 34.46
CA ALA A 314 13.58 -3.31 34.10
C ALA A 314 15.06 -3.36 34.53
N ASP A 315 15.78 -2.24 34.35
CA ASP A 315 17.18 -2.11 34.78
C ASP A 315 17.29 -2.20 36.33
N GLU A 316 16.35 -1.61 37.04
CA GLU A 316 16.33 -1.68 38.52
C GLU A 316 15.98 -3.09 39.00
N ALA A 317 14.99 -3.73 38.37
CA ALA A 317 14.61 -5.11 38.67
C ALA A 317 15.79 -6.09 38.46
N ASN A 318 16.53 -5.94 37.37
CA ASN A 318 17.70 -6.78 37.11
C ASN A 318 18.83 -6.51 38.12
N ARG A 319 19.10 -5.24 38.47
CA ARG A 319 20.07 -4.91 39.53
C ARG A 319 19.70 -5.51 40.86
N TYR A 320 18.42 -5.50 41.22
CA TYR A 320 17.94 -6.13 42.45
C TYR A 320 18.20 -7.64 42.44
N ILE A 321 17.85 -8.35 41.38
CA ILE A 321 18.10 -9.80 41.27
C ILE A 321 19.60 -10.11 41.20
N ASP A 322 20.42 -9.26 40.59
CA ASP A 322 21.89 -9.41 40.58
C ASP A 322 22.48 -9.24 41.98
N ALA A 323 22.01 -8.27 42.74
CA ALA A 323 22.45 -8.02 44.12
C ALA A 323 22.08 -9.17 45.10
N GLU A 324 20.83 -9.64 44.99
CA GLU A 324 20.38 -10.77 45.86
C GLU A 324 20.95 -12.12 45.38
N ALA A 325 21.36 -12.24 44.12
CA ALA A 325 22.03 -13.39 43.53
C ALA A 325 21.38 -14.75 43.91
N PRO A 326 20.12 -15.02 43.48
CA PRO A 326 19.40 -16.24 43.87
C PRO A 326 20.15 -17.55 43.53
N TRP A 327 21.02 -17.55 42.53
CA TRP A 327 21.90 -18.68 42.19
C TRP A 327 23.00 -18.93 43.19
N VAL A 328 23.34 -17.94 44.05
CA VAL A 328 24.25 -18.08 45.18
C VAL A 328 23.47 -18.57 46.41
N ILE A 329 22.33 -17.91 46.70
CA ILE A 329 21.43 -18.32 47.80
C ILE A 329 21.04 -19.80 47.63
N ALA A 330 20.73 -20.25 46.43
CA ALA A 330 20.35 -21.63 46.16
C ALA A 330 21.39 -22.71 46.54
N LYS A 331 22.64 -22.32 46.81
CA LYS A 331 23.75 -23.21 47.21
C LYS A 331 23.96 -23.21 48.74
N GLN A 332 23.25 -22.36 49.47
CA GLN A 332 23.38 -22.20 50.91
C GLN A 332 22.28 -23.01 51.64
N GLU A 333 22.65 -23.77 52.63
CA GLU A 333 21.67 -24.53 53.45
C GLU A 333 20.87 -23.57 54.33
N GLY A 334 19.57 -23.84 54.50
CA GLY A 334 18.67 -23.06 55.36
C GLY A 334 18.25 -21.69 54.79
N GLN A 335 18.51 -21.44 53.50
CA GLN A 335 18.14 -20.19 52.84
C GLN A 335 16.94 -20.34 51.87
N GLU A 336 16.17 -21.43 51.97
CA GLU A 336 15.07 -21.77 51.05
C GLU A 336 13.98 -20.69 51.08
N ASP A 337 13.60 -20.19 52.27
CA ASP A 337 12.58 -19.13 52.41
C ASP A 337 13.03 -17.83 51.71
N LYS A 338 14.29 -17.42 51.95
CA LYS A 338 14.85 -16.26 51.26
C LYS A 338 14.89 -16.47 49.75
N LEU A 339 15.34 -17.62 49.26
CA LEU A 339 15.38 -17.96 47.84
C LEU A 339 13.98 -17.85 47.20
N GLN A 340 12.97 -18.45 47.85
CA GLN A 340 11.60 -18.40 47.35
C GLN A 340 11.09 -16.97 47.26
N LYS A 341 11.27 -16.16 48.31
CA LYS A 341 10.83 -14.75 48.34
C LYS A 341 11.51 -13.89 47.30
N VAL A 342 12.84 -13.97 47.17
CA VAL A 342 13.61 -13.22 46.17
C VAL A 342 13.18 -13.61 44.74
N CYS A 343 13.01 -14.90 44.47
CA CYS A 343 12.54 -15.35 43.16
C CYS A 343 11.08 -14.95 42.91
N SER A 344 10.22 -14.93 43.92
CA SER A 344 8.82 -14.45 43.83
C SER A 344 8.76 -12.95 43.54
N ASP A 345 9.65 -12.15 44.14
CA ASP A 345 9.78 -10.72 43.79
C ASP A 345 10.18 -10.56 42.32
N GLY A 346 11.14 -11.35 41.81
CA GLY A 346 11.53 -11.33 40.39
C GLY A 346 10.39 -11.68 39.45
N ILE A 347 9.52 -12.62 39.80
CA ILE A 347 8.32 -12.97 39.04
C ILE A 347 7.28 -11.83 39.08
N ASN A 348 7.06 -11.19 40.22
CA ASN A 348 6.17 -10.04 40.34
C ASN A 348 6.68 -8.80 39.58
N LEU A 349 7.98 -8.55 39.56
CA LEU A 349 8.62 -7.50 38.75
C LEU A 349 8.46 -7.79 37.25
N PHE A 350 8.66 -9.04 36.84
CA PHE A 350 8.39 -9.46 35.47
C PHE A 350 6.91 -9.24 35.11
N ARG A 351 5.97 -9.61 35.99
CA ARG A 351 4.54 -9.34 35.80
C ARG A 351 4.29 -7.87 35.56
N ALA A 352 4.85 -6.96 36.38
CA ALA A 352 4.68 -5.53 36.22
C ALA A 352 5.21 -5.04 34.83
N LEU A 353 6.42 -5.45 34.45
CA LEU A 353 7.03 -5.07 33.18
C LEU A 353 6.21 -5.51 31.98
N ILE A 354 5.75 -6.77 31.98
CA ILE A 354 4.99 -7.30 30.85
C ILE A 354 3.56 -6.74 30.81
N THR A 355 2.96 -6.42 31.96
CA THR A 355 1.69 -5.71 32.00
C THR A 355 1.81 -4.35 31.32
N TYR A 356 2.82 -3.57 31.66
CA TYR A 356 3.06 -2.27 31.02
C TYR A 356 3.40 -2.37 29.53
N LEU A 357 4.02 -3.46 29.11
CA LEU A 357 4.34 -3.71 27.68
C LEU A 357 3.18 -4.36 26.90
N GLN A 358 2.11 -4.79 27.55
CA GLN A 358 0.98 -5.47 26.90
C GLN A 358 0.40 -4.73 25.67
N PRO A 359 0.23 -3.39 25.68
CA PRO A 359 -0.26 -2.68 24.49
C PRO A 359 0.69 -2.78 23.28
N VAL A 360 1.97 -2.98 23.52
CA VAL A 360 3.02 -3.07 22.48
C VAL A 360 3.32 -4.51 22.10
N LEU A 361 3.30 -5.44 23.06
CA LEU A 361 3.67 -6.85 22.94
C LEU A 361 2.50 -7.79 23.32
N PRO A 362 1.36 -7.75 22.61
CA PRO A 362 0.15 -8.48 23.01
C PRO A 362 0.31 -10.01 22.99
N GLU A 363 1.08 -10.59 22.04
CA GLU A 363 1.33 -12.04 21.98
C GLU A 363 2.25 -12.50 23.14
N VAL A 364 3.31 -11.72 23.41
CA VAL A 364 4.20 -12.01 24.55
C VAL A 364 3.45 -11.89 25.86
N ALA A 365 2.57 -10.89 26.00
CA ALA A 365 1.71 -10.70 27.16
C ALA A 365 0.75 -11.87 27.36
N ALA A 366 0.10 -12.35 26.28
CA ALA A 366 -0.77 -13.53 26.36
C ALA A 366 -0.02 -14.79 26.84
N HIS A 367 1.18 -15.04 26.33
CA HIS A 367 2.01 -16.16 26.81
C HIS A 367 2.50 -15.96 28.25
N ALA A 368 2.72 -14.69 28.67
CA ALA A 368 3.05 -14.39 30.05
C ALA A 368 1.86 -14.62 30.99
N GLU A 369 0.62 -14.34 30.57
CA GLU A 369 -0.59 -14.72 31.33
C GLU A 369 -0.69 -16.22 31.55
N GLU A 370 -0.41 -17.01 30.47
CA GLU A 370 -0.34 -18.47 30.61
C GLU A 370 0.71 -18.91 31.63
N PHE A 371 1.92 -18.34 31.54
CA PHE A 371 3.01 -18.64 32.46
C PHE A 371 2.68 -18.25 33.91
N LEU A 372 2.19 -17.02 34.10
CA LEU A 372 1.84 -16.48 35.40
C LEU A 372 0.54 -17.06 35.97
N ASN A 373 -0.24 -17.78 35.18
CA ASN A 373 -1.55 -18.31 35.54
C ASN A 373 -2.49 -17.22 36.08
N THR A 374 -2.46 -16.02 35.47
CA THR A 374 -3.28 -14.87 35.85
C THR A 374 -3.40 -13.90 34.69
N LYS A 375 -4.46 -13.08 34.69
CA LYS A 375 -4.61 -11.98 33.75
C LYS A 375 -3.72 -10.81 34.11
N LEU A 376 -3.22 -10.12 33.09
CA LEU A 376 -2.44 -8.90 33.25
C LEU A 376 -3.39 -7.70 33.30
N ASP A 377 -3.28 -6.93 34.37
CA ASP A 377 -4.08 -5.72 34.56
C ASP A 377 -3.23 -4.66 35.29
N PHE A 378 -3.17 -3.47 34.71
CA PHE A 378 -2.45 -2.31 35.25
C PHE A 378 -2.88 -1.98 36.69
N PHE A 379 -4.16 -2.12 37.01
CA PHE A 379 -4.74 -1.72 38.30
C PHE A 379 -4.62 -2.78 39.39
N THR A 380 -4.10 -3.96 39.05
CA THR A 380 -3.87 -5.03 40.02
C THR A 380 -2.40 -5.13 40.49
N LEU A 381 -1.51 -4.27 39.98
CA LEU A 381 -0.08 -4.34 40.27
C LEU A 381 0.27 -3.94 41.71
N ASP A 382 -0.59 -3.20 42.39
CA ASP A 382 -0.44 -2.89 43.84
C ASP A 382 -0.52 -4.14 44.73
N ASN A 383 -1.10 -5.23 44.22
CA ASN A 383 -1.25 -6.49 44.89
C ASN A 383 -0.29 -7.52 44.27
N PRO A 384 0.86 -7.81 44.89
CA PRO A 384 1.77 -8.84 44.41
C PRO A 384 1.13 -10.23 44.48
N LEU A 385 1.53 -11.11 43.56
CA LEU A 385 1.14 -12.51 43.58
C LEU A 385 1.87 -13.18 44.78
N VAL A 386 1.12 -13.61 45.75
CA VAL A 386 1.59 -14.34 46.93
C VAL A 386 0.82 -15.65 47.08
N ASP A 387 1.45 -16.70 47.60
CA ASP A 387 0.88 -18.06 47.69
C ASP A 387 0.29 -18.56 46.36
N HIS A 388 0.75 -17.97 45.25
CA HIS A 388 0.20 -18.15 43.91
C HIS A 388 0.96 -19.24 43.13
N GLN A 389 0.22 -20.03 42.34
CA GLN A 389 0.77 -21.11 41.54
C GLN A 389 1.05 -20.59 40.10
N ILE A 390 2.32 -20.64 39.69
CA ILE A 390 2.71 -20.35 38.30
C ILE A 390 2.92 -21.64 37.51
N ASN A 391 2.76 -21.55 36.20
CA ASN A 391 3.02 -22.64 35.26
C ASN A 391 4.52 -22.71 34.90
N LYS A 392 4.91 -23.79 34.22
CA LYS A 392 6.28 -23.97 33.76
C LYS A 392 6.67 -22.88 32.76
N PHE A 393 7.75 -22.17 33.02
CA PHE A 393 8.29 -21.14 32.12
C PHE A 393 8.73 -21.75 30.79
N LYS A 394 8.29 -21.14 29.70
CA LYS A 394 8.77 -21.39 28.33
C LYS A 394 9.39 -20.10 27.81
N PRO A 395 10.41 -20.15 26.94
CA PRO A 395 10.96 -18.93 26.35
C PRO A 395 9.88 -18.13 25.64
N LEU A 396 9.63 -16.90 26.09
CA LEU A 396 8.59 -16.01 25.57
C LEU A 396 9.01 -15.29 24.29
N PHE A 397 10.32 -15.11 24.14
CA PHE A 397 10.90 -14.35 23.04
C PHE A 397 12.30 -14.87 22.68
N ASN A 398 12.62 -14.93 21.38
CA ASN A 398 13.92 -15.36 20.91
C ASN A 398 14.76 -14.16 20.47
N ARG A 399 16.08 -14.27 20.56
CA ARG A 399 16.98 -13.27 19.99
C ARG A 399 16.79 -13.17 18.49
N ILE A 400 16.93 -11.95 17.98
CA ILE A 400 17.02 -11.69 16.55
C ILE A 400 18.48 -11.92 16.15
N GLU A 401 18.69 -12.83 15.20
CA GLU A 401 20.01 -13.14 14.68
C GLU A 401 20.28 -12.34 13.39
N LYS A 402 21.53 -11.94 13.20
CA LYS A 402 21.93 -11.18 11.99
C LYS A 402 21.59 -11.92 10.70
N THR A 403 21.70 -13.24 10.70
CA THR A 403 21.35 -14.11 9.56
C THR A 403 19.88 -13.97 9.15
N GLN A 404 18.96 -13.73 10.09
CA GLN A 404 17.53 -13.48 9.78
C GLN A 404 17.35 -12.12 9.09
N ILE A 405 18.07 -11.10 9.54
CA ILE A 405 18.05 -9.76 8.94
C ILE A 405 18.60 -9.82 7.51
N ASP A 406 19.75 -10.47 7.32
CA ASP A 406 20.39 -10.59 6.01
C ASP A 406 19.51 -11.36 5.02
N ALA A 407 18.90 -12.47 5.46
CA ALA A 407 17.95 -13.25 4.65
C ALA A 407 16.69 -12.44 4.29
N MET A 408 16.17 -11.64 5.21
CA MET A 408 15.02 -10.75 4.97
C MET A 408 15.37 -9.69 3.91
N ILE A 409 16.56 -9.09 3.98
CA ILE A 409 17.01 -8.09 3.00
C ILE A 409 17.12 -8.71 1.61
N GLU A 410 17.78 -9.87 1.49
CA GLU A 410 17.92 -10.56 0.19
C GLU A 410 16.55 -10.95 -0.40
N THR A 411 15.68 -11.54 0.40
CA THR A 411 14.31 -11.87 -0.04
C THR A 411 13.53 -10.61 -0.46
N SER A 412 13.71 -9.48 0.24
CA SER A 412 13.08 -8.21 -0.14
C SER A 412 13.57 -7.71 -1.50
N LYS A 413 14.87 -7.85 -1.80
CA LYS A 413 15.43 -7.49 -3.12
C LYS A 413 14.88 -8.39 -4.23
N GLU A 414 14.77 -9.70 -3.98
CA GLU A 414 14.19 -10.67 -4.93
C GLU A 414 12.70 -10.39 -5.19
N ASP A 415 11.91 -10.17 -4.15
CA ASP A 415 10.50 -9.80 -4.24
C ASP A 415 10.29 -8.53 -5.08
N LEU A 416 11.21 -7.56 -4.99
CA LEU A 416 11.17 -6.33 -5.78
C LEU A 416 11.52 -6.58 -7.25
N LYS A 417 12.54 -7.39 -7.53
CA LYS A 417 12.92 -7.79 -8.90
C LYS A 417 11.77 -8.52 -9.59
N GLN A 418 11.13 -9.48 -8.88
CA GLN A 418 9.98 -10.22 -9.41
C GLN A 418 8.78 -9.30 -9.67
N ALA A 419 8.48 -8.36 -8.75
CA ALA A 419 7.41 -7.39 -8.94
C ALA A 419 7.67 -6.47 -10.14
N GLN A 420 8.90 -6.00 -10.33
CA GLN A 420 9.29 -5.20 -11.50
C GLN A 420 9.21 -5.98 -12.81
N ALA A 421 9.61 -7.27 -12.79
CA ALA A 421 9.49 -8.14 -13.95
C ALA A 421 8.01 -8.44 -14.29
N GLN A 422 7.15 -8.59 -13.29
CA GLN A 422 5.70 -8.76 -13.49
C GLN A 422 5.05 -7.48 -14.00
N THR A 423 5.44 -6.31 -13.49
CA THR A 423 4.94 -5.01 -13.97
C THR A 423 5.36 -4.79 -15.42
N LYS A 424 6.63 -5.07 -15.80
CA LYS A 424 7.06 -5.03 -17.18
C LYS A 424 6.27 -5.99 -18.08
N LYS A 425 6.03 -7.22 -17.63
CA LYS A 425 5.18 -8.18 -18.37
C LYS A 425 3.71 -7.78 -18.44
N THR A 426 3.21 -7.01 -17.47
CA THR A 426 1.81 -6.51 -17.47
C THR A 426 1.71 -5.21 -18.29
N ASP A 427 2.75 -4.41 -18.32
CA ASP A 427 2.84 -3.22 -19.18
C ASP A 427 3.10 -3.64 -20.64
N GLU A 428 3.87 -4.70 -20.89
CA GLU A 428 4.00 -5.34 -22.20
C GLU A 428 2.70 -6.02 -22.66
N LYS A 429 1.85 -6.53 -21.73
CA LYS A 429 0.50 -7.07 -22.04
C LYS A 429 -0.59 -6.02 -22.16
N LYS A 430 -0.36 -4.77 -21.75
CA LYS A 430 -1.27 -3.63 -21.92
C LYS A 430 -0.90 -2.71 -23.08
N ALA A 431 0.20 -2.95 -23.78
CA ALA A 431 0.37 -2.53 -25.15
C ALA A 431 -0.75 -3.23 -25.94
N ASP A 432 -1.64 -2.43 -26.52
CA ASP A 432 -2.83 -2.88 -27.26
C ASP A 432 -2.47 -4.10 -28.12
N ASP A 433 -2.98 -5.29 -27.80
CA ASP A 433 -2.76 -6.55 -28.55
C ASP A 433 -3.14 -6.43 -30.05
N ARG A 434 -3.65 -5.26 -30.49
CA ARG A 434 -3.99 -4.91 -31.87
C ARG A 434 -2.84 -4.32 -32.67
N ILE A 435 -1.77 -3.84 -32.02
CA ILE A 435 -0.66 -3.19 -32.72
C ILE A 435 0.57 -4.10 -32.64
N GLU A 436 0.82 -4.82 -33.72
CA GLU A 436 2.07 -5.54 -33.89
C GLU A 436 3.25 -4.57 -34.01
N PRO A 437 4.42 -4.91 -33.45
CA PRO A 437 5.61 -4.08 -33.62
C PRO A 437 5.96 -3.95 -35.11
N LEU A 438 6.57 -2.83 -35.47
CA LEU A 438 7.04 -2.62 -36.87
C LEU A 438 7.96 -3.78 -37.26
N ALA A 439 7.73 -4.29 -38.46
CA ALA A 439 8.63 -5.25 -39.12
C ALA A 439 10.00 -4.59 -39.37
N PRO A 440 11.06 -5.38 -39.60
CA PRO A 440 12.37 -4.85 -39.96
C PRO A 440 12.27 -3.92 -41.16
N GLU A 441 13.13 -2.88 -41.18
CA GLU A 441 13.21 -1.93 -42.31
C GLU A 441 13.49 -2.66 -43.62
N ILE A 442 12.79 -2.25 -44.68
CA ILE A 442 13.00 -2.74 -46.04
C ILE A 442 13.32 -1.56 -46.96
N THR A 443 13.97 -1.84 -48.08
CA THR A 443 14.23 -0.84 -49.12
C THR A 443 13.00 -0.69 -50.01
N ILE A 444 12.95 0.43 -50.80
CA ILE A 444 11.90 0.61 -51.81
C ILE A 444 11.94 -0.51 -52.86
N ASP A 445 13.12 -1.04 -53.18
CA ASP A 445 13.29 -2.16 -54.11
C ASP A 445 12.72 -3.47 -53.53
N ASP A 446 12.74 -3.65 -52.23
CA ASP A 446 12.10 -4.78 -51.57
C ASP A 446 10.58 -4.67 -51.61
N PHE A 447 10.04 -3.46 -51.39
CA PHE A 447 8.61 -3.22 -51.52
C PHE A 447 8.15 -3.37 -53.00
N ALA A 448 8.94 -2.92 -53.97
CA ALA A 448 8.63 -3.05 -55.39
C ALA A 448 8.53 -4.50 -55.89
N LYS A 449 9.07 -5.47 -55.14
CA LYS A 449 8.92 -6.90 -55.42
C LYS A 449 7.52 -7.43 -55.15
N ILE A 450 6.70 -6.70 -54.39
CA ILE A 450 5.32 -7.07 -54.10
C ILE A 450 4.43 -6.43 -55.18
N ASP A 451 3.61 -7.25 -55.86
CA ASP A 451 2.64 -6.75 -56.84
C ASP A 451 1.25 -6.69 -56.21
N LEU A 452 0.88 -5.48 -55.75
CA LEU A 452 -0.44 -5.19 -55.19
C LEU A 452 -1.35 -4.68 -56.31
N ARG A 453 -2.51 -5.33 -56.52
CA ARG A 453 -3.48 -4.97 -57.58
C ARG A 453 -4.86 -4.66 -57.00
N VAL A 454 -5.51 -3.69 -57.57
CA VAL A 454 -6.93 -3.44 -57.34
C VAL A 454 -7.74 -4.54 -58.05
N GLY A 455 -8.69 -5.12 -57.34
CA GLY A 455 -9.60 -6.12 -57.89
C GLY A 455 -11.01 -5.98 -57.33
N THR A 456 -11.99 -6.50 -58.05
CA THR A 456 -13.38 -6.56 -57.60
C THR A 456 -13.76 -8.01 -57.29
N ILE A 457 -14.36 -8.24 -56.14
CA ILE A 457 -14.91 -9.55 -55.80
C ILE A 457 -16.14 -9.80 -56.66
N VAL A 458 -16.05 -10.78 -57.57
CA VAL A 458 -17.14 -11.14 -58.51
C VAL A 458 -17.96 -12.33 -58.02
N GLU A 459 -17.34 -13.22 -57.25
CA GLU A 459 -18.01 -14.34 -56.55
C GLU A 459 -17.50 -14.47 -55.15
N ALA A 460 -18.37 -14.79 -54.18
CA ALA A 460 -18.03 -15.09 -52.81
C ALA A 460 -18.90 -16.23 -52.25
N GLU A 461 -18.27 -17.30 -51.81
CA GLU A 461 -18.94 -18.52 -51.35
C GLU A 461 -18.38 -18.96 -49.98
N GLU A 462 -19.25 -19.54 -49.18
CA GLU A 462 -18.81 -20.20 -47.97
C GLU A 462 -18.17 -21.56 -48.25
N VAL A 463 -17.05 -21.85 -47.62
CA VAL A 463 -16.47 -23.19 -47.59
C VAL A 463 -17.09 -23.98 -46.43
N LYS A 464 -18.02 -24.88 -46.72
CA LYS A 464 -18.83 -25.64 -45.72
C LYS A 464 -18.00 -26.35 -44.65
N GLU A 465 -16.84 -26.91 -45.05
CA GLU A 465 -15.95 -27.67 -44.14
C GLU A 465 -14.89 -26.80 -43.45
N ALA A 466 -14.83 -25.51 -43.72
CA ALA A 466 -13.87 -24.58 -43.13
C ALA A 466 -14.55 -23.63 -42.11
N ARG A 467 -13.94 -23.55 -40.91
CA ARG A 467 -14.47 -22.68 -39.84
C ARG A 467 -14.24 -21.19 -40.11
N LYS A 468 -13.20 -20.84 -40.89
CA LYS A 468 -12.74 -19.44 -41.05
C LYS A 468 -12.69 -18.94 -42.49
N LEU A 469 -12.79 -19.82 -43.51
CA LEU A 469 -12.50 -19.48 -44.86
C LEU A 469 -13.76 -19.14 -45.65
N LEU A 470 -13.66 -18.08 -46.49
CA LEU A 470 -14.49 -17.85 -47.65
C LEU A 470 -13.68 -18.12 -48.93
N LYS A 471 -14.34 -18.63 -49.96
CA LYS A 471 -13.80 -18.76 -51.32
C LYS A 471 -14.26 -17.52 -52.10
N LEU A 472 -13.32 -16.77 -52.62
CA LEU A 472 -13.56 -15.57 -53.38
C LEU A 472 -13.02 -15.75 -54.79
N LYS A 473 -13.73 -15.20 -55.79
CA LYS A 473 -13.16 -14.90 -57.11
C LYS A 473 -13.01 -13.41 -57.24
N VAL A 474 -11.80 -12.96 -57.54
CA VAL A 474 -11.43 -11.55 -57.66
C VAL A 474 -11.00 -11.25 -59.09
N ASP A 475 -11.76 -10.40 -59.76
CA ASP A 475 -11.42 -9.88 -61.10
C ASP A 475 -10.39 -8.74 -60.95
N ILE A 476 -9.20 -8.93 -61.49
CA ILE A 476 -8.11 -7.95 -61.49
C ILE A 476 -7.92 -7.29 -62.90
N GLY A 477 -8.97 -7.24 -63.69
CA GLY A 477 -9.04 -6.52 -64.97
C GLY A 477 -8.54 -7.31 -66.18
N PHE A 478 -7.54 -8.13 -66.04
CA PHE A 478 -6.99 -8.98 -67.10
C PHE A 478 -7.15 -10.48 -66.85
N GLU A 479 -7.47 -10.86 -65.63
CA GLU A 479 -7.80 -12.24 -65.24
C GLU A 479 -8.64 -12.26 -63.95
N THR A 480 -9.31 -13.38 -63.69
CA THR A 480 -10.02 -13.61 -62.43
C THR A 480 -9.29 -14.67 -61.62
N ARG A 481 -8.99 -14.37 -60.34
CA ARG A 481 -8.25 -15.26 -59.45
C ARG A 481 -9.11 -15.82 -58.34
N GLN A 482 -8.91 -17.11 -58.03
CA GLN A 482 -9.52 -17.75 -56.90
C GLN A 482 -8.66 -17.57 -55.67
N VAL A 483 -9.24 -17.09 -54.54
CA VAL A 483 -8.55 -16.84 -53.31
C VAL A 483 -9.34 -17.43 -52.12
N PHE A 484 -8.66 -18.09 -51.21
CA PHE A 484 -9.25 -18.50 -49.92
C PHE A 484 -8.80 -17.53 -48.83
N ALA A 485 -9.76 -16.80 -48.25
CA ALA A 485 -9.51 -15.78 -47.25
C ALA A 485 -10.20 -16.07 -45.91
N GLY A 486 -9.54 -15.75 -44.81
CA GLY A 486 -10.02 -15.96 -43.44
C GLY A 486 -11.08 -14.97 -42.98
N LEU A 487 -12.12 -14.78 -43.75
CA LEU A 487 -13.10 -13.71 -43.61
C LEU A 487 -14.46 -14.16 -43.06
N LYS A 488 -14.70 -15.49 -42.93
CA LYS A 488 -16.04 -16.04 -42.64
C LYS A 488 -16.64 -15.53 -41.32
N GLN A 489 -15.80 -15.28 -40.33
CA GLN A 489 -16.29 -14.80 -39.00
C GLN A 489 -16.61 -13.31 -39.02
N ALA A 490 -15.85 -12.52 -39.76
CA ALA A 490 -16.06 -11.08 -39.89
C ALA A 490 -17.17 -10.72 -40.93
N TYR A 491 -17.37 -11.58 -41.92
CA TYR A 491 -18.38 -11.42 -42.97
C TYR A 491 -19.24 -12.69 -43.07
N PRO A 492 -20.23 -12.86 -42.15
CA PRO A 492 -21.08 -14.06 -42.11
C PRO A 492 -21.92 -14.23 -43.37
N ASP A 493 -22.33 -13.15 -44.01
CA ASP A 493 -22.94 -13.14 -45.35
C ASP A 493 -21.86 -12.93 -46.40
N ALA A 494 -21.36 -14.03 -46.99
CA ALA A 494 -20.33 -13.97 -48.02
C ALA A 494 -20.79 -13.17 -49.25
N LYS A 495 -22.08 -13.19 -49.59
CA LYS A 495 -22.63 -12.48 -50.77
C LYS A 495 -22.55 -10.98 -50.64
N SER A 496 -22.54 -10.44 -49.43
CA SER A 496 -22.34 -9.01 -49.16
C SER A 496 -20.99 -8.45 -49.65
N LEU A 497 -20.04 -9.33 -49.95
CA LEU A 497 -18.72 -8.96 -50.46
C LEU A 497 -18.70 -8.80 -52.01
N ILE A 498 -19.69 -9.32 -52.72
CA ILE A 498 -19.74 -9.24 -54.19
C ILE A 498 -19.89 -7.77 -54.65
N GLY A 499 -19.09 -7.38 -55.60
CA GLY A 499 -19.02 -5.99 -56.11
C GLY A 499 -18.06 -5.09 -55.33
N ARG A 500 -17.49 -5.57 -54.20
CA ARG A 500 -16.57 -4.79 -53.39
C ARG A 500 -15.16 -4.76 -53.99
N LYS A 501 -14.57 -3.56 -54.12
CA LYS A 501 -13.17 -3.40 -54.48
C LYS A 501 -12.25 -3.74 -53.33
N VAL A 502 -11.19 -4.49 -53.61
CA VAL A 502 -10.19 -4.96 -52.62
C VAL A 502 -8.79 -4.83 -53.19
N VAL A 503 -7.81 -4.89 -52.34
CA VAL A 503 -6.39 -4.96 -52.70
C VAL A 503 -5.92 -6.41 -52.60
N LEU A 504 -5.41 -6.93 -53.74
CA LEU A 504 -4.90 -8.30 -53.87
C LEU A 504 -3.38 -8.30 -54.01
N VAL A 505 -2.67 -9.12 -53.23
CA VAL A 505 -1.28 -9.47 -53.50
C VAL A 505 -1.27 -10.49 -54.63
N ALA A 506 -0.94 -10.00 -55.86
CA ALA A 506 -1.13 -10.76 -57.10
C ALA A 506 0.04 -11.70 -57.44
N ASN A 507 1.25 -11.41 -56.99
CA ASN A 507 2.43 -12.20 -57.33
C ASN A 507 2.84 -13.23 -56.27
N LEU A 508 1.92 -13.58 -55.36
CA LEU A 508 2.14 -14.72 -54.47
C LEU A 508 2.10 -16.03 -55.23
N LYS A 509 3.03 -16.90 -54.93
CA LYS A 509 3.04 -18.27 -55.49
C LYS A 509 1.72 -18.98 -55.16
N PRO A 510 1.00 -19.51 -56.13
CA PRO A 510 -0.23 -20.25 -55.88
C PRO A 510 -0.04 -21.36 -54.85
N ARG A 511 -0.99 -21.46 -53.91
CA ARG A 511 -0.93 -22.43 -52.80
C ARG A 511 -2.08 -23.41 -52.92
N GLN A 512 -1.72 -24.72 -53.02
CA GLN A 512 -2.72 -25.79 -52.95
C GLN A 512 -3.21 -25.92 -51.49
N MET A 513 -4.48 -25.71 -51.30
CA MET A 513 -5.15 -25.87 -49.98
C MET A 513 -6.09 -27.09 -50.04
N LYS A 514 -6.58 -27.57 -48.90
CA LYS A 514 -7.55 -28.69 -48.79
C LYS A 514 -8.80 -28.48 -49.70
N PHE A 515 -9.17 -27.23 -49.92
CA PHE A 515 -10.41 -26.84 -50.57
C PHE A 515 -10.23 -26.30 -52.01
N GLY A 516 -9.00 -26.29 -52.53
CA GLY A 516 -8.67 -25.82 -53.86
C GLY A 516 -7.39 -25.01 -53.91
N LEU A 517 -7.09 -24.43 -55.09
CA LEU A 517 -5.92 -23.59 -55.32
C LEU A 517 -6.25 -22.12 -54.92
N SER A 518 -5.38 -21.50 -54.11
CA SER A 518 -5.43 -20.08 -53.80
C SER A 518 -4.33 -19.33 -54.58
N GLU A 519 -4.73 -18.37 -55.44
CA GLU A 519 -3.86 -17.72 -56.42
C GLU A 519 -3.53 -16.27 -56.05
N GLY A 520 -3.48 -15.98 -54.76
CA GLY A 520 -3.17 -14.65 -54.23
C GLY A 520 -3.67 -14.50 -52.78
N MET A 521 -3.59 -13.28 -52.28
CA MET A 521 -4.07 -12.94 -50.93
C MET A 521 -4.79 -11.58 -50.96
N VAL A 522 -6.02 -11.54 -50.49
CA VAL A 522 -6.73 -10.29 -50.23
C VAL A 522 -6.20 -9.67 -48.95
N THR A 523 -5.85 -8.39 -49.01
CA THR A 523 -5.30 -7.69 -47.83
C THR A 523 -6.41 -7.22 -46.89
N ALA A 524 -6.14 -7.34 -45.61
CA ALA A 524 -7.06 -6.91 -44.56
C ALA A 524 -6.27 -6.41 -43.35
N ALA A 525 -6.87 -5.55 -42.54
CA ALA A 525 -6.37 -5.05 -41.29
C ALA A 525 -7.19 -5.63 -40.13
N GLY A 526 -6.61 -5.68 -38.94
CA GLY A 526 -7.29 -6.09 -37.70
C GLY A 526 -6.69 -7.33 -37.04
N PRO A 527 -7.01 -7.59 -35.74
CA PRO A 527 -6.41 -8.64 -34.94
C PRO A 527 -6.89 -10.06 -35.30
N GLY A 528 -7.87 -10.19 -36.18
CA GLY A 528 -8.40 -11.48 -36.60
C GLY A 528 -9.80 -11.81 -36.09
N ALA A 529 -10.25 -13.02 -36.33
CA ALA A 529 -11.57 -13.54 -35.96
C ALA A 529 -12.74 -12.68 -36.53
N THR A 530 -13.50 -11.97 -35.68
CA THR A 530 -14.60 -11.09 -36.06
C THR A 530 -14.14 -9.67 -36.41
N GLU A 531 -12.93 -9.29 -36.07
CA GLU A 531 -12.34 -7.97 -36.32
C GLU A 531 -11.33 -8.02 -37.46
N VAL A 532 -11.81 -8.31 -38.68
CA VAL A 532 -11.03 -8.32 -39.91
C VAL A 532 -11.68 -7.38 -40.92
N PHE A 533 -10.94 -6.35 -41.32
CA PHE A 533 -11.43 -5.29 -42.19
C PHE A 533 -10.70 -5.32 -43.55
N LEU A 534 -11.41 -5.60 -44.63
CA LEU A 534 -10.84 -5.59 -45.95
C LEU A 534 -10.34 -4.19 -46.35
N LEU A 535 -9.12 -4.12 -46.85
CA LEU A 535 -8.62 -2.87 -47.47
C LEU A 535 -9.37 -2.62 -48.77
N SER A 536 -9.86 -1.41 -48.92
CA SER A 536 -10.56 -0.95 -50.13
C SER A 536 -9.88 0.29 -50.69
N VAL A 537 -10.15 0.57 -51.95
CA VAL A 537 -9.65 1.74 -52.70
C VAL A 537 -10.79 2.68 -53.04
N ASP A 538 -10.46 3.93 -53.35
CA ASP A 538 -11.44 4.92 -53.80
C ASP A 538 -12.15 4.50 -55.09
N SER A 539 -13.35 5.04 -55.29
CA SER A 539 -14.25 4.65 -56.39
C SER A 539 -13.66 4.84 -57.78
N GLY A 540 -12.67 5.73 -57.94
CA GLY A 540 -12.02 6.00 -59.24
C GLY A 540 -11.00 4.96 -59.67
N ALA A 541 -10.50 4.12 -58.77
CA ALA A 541 -9.52 3.07 -59.10
C ALA A 541 -10.16 1.97 -59.97
N GLN A 542 -9.42 1.43 -60.93
CA GLN A 542 -9.90 0.40 -61.86
C GLN A 542 -9.27 -0.97 -61.52
N ASN A 543 -9.98 -2.05 -61.90
CA ASN A 543 -9.41 -3.39 -61.74
C ASN A 543 -8.10 -3.51 -62.54
N GLY A 544 -7.06 -4.06 -61.89
CA GLY A 544 -5.74 -4.16 -62.45
C GLY A 544 -4.79 -3.00 -62.15
N ASP A 545 -5.29 -1.86 -61.63
CA ASP A 545 -4.39 -0.79 -61.17
C ASP A 545 -3.39 -1.29 -60.16
N ARG A 546 -2.12 -0.96 -60.34
CA ARG A 546 -1.04 -1.30 -59.43
C ARG A 546 -0.96 -0.29 -58.30
N ILE A 547 -0.78 -0.76 -57.09
CA ILE A 547 -0.54 0.07 -55.91
C ILE A 547 0.97 0.22 -55.73
N HIS A 548 1.40 1.45 -55.59
CA HIS A 548 2.82 1.85 -55.50
C HIS A 548 3.15 2.35 -54.09
#